data_5f53624a60b88a54d39f56e37ab7f25c
#
_entry.id   5f53624a60b88a54d39f56e37ab7f25c
#
_cell.length_a   1.000
_cell.length_b   1.000
_cell.length_c   1.000
_cell.angle_alpha   90.00
_cell.angle_beta   90.00
_cell.angle_gamma   90.00
#
_symmetry.space_group_name_H-M   'P 1'
#
loop_
_entity.id
_entity.type
_entity.pdbx_description
1 polymer ?
#
loop_
_entity_poly.entity_id
_entity_poly.type
_entity_poly.pdbx_seq_one_letter_code
_entity_poly.pdbx_strand_id
1 'polypeptide(L)'
;LTMAYIMFLNPFILSGQFAGPEKGFFDFGGVYTATIVATAIACFIMAFAGKTWPIGLAPGMGINAFVAFTVVGKMGYTPAEALAAVLLSGIFFLLVSLTPIRAWIINSIPKSLKFGIGAGIGLFLAIIGLQIMGVVAGDPVTLVTLGNIKSPIVLLGCLAFVTMIVLEKINAGFVSRANIIIGILFLLA
;
A
#
# COMPACT_ATOMS: atom_id res chain seq x y z
N LEU A 1 -3.17 8.90 -12.72
CA LEU A 1 -3.99 9.57 -11.69
C LEU A 1 -4.34 8.63 -10.54
N THR A 2 -4.82 7.39 -10.80
CA THR A 2 -5.18 6.42 -9.75
C THR A 2 -4.02 6.00 -8.85
N MET A 3 -2.77 6.19 -9.25
CA MET A 3 -1.59 5.85 -8.45
C MET A 3 -1.01 7.05 -7.67
N ALA A 4 -1.54 8.26 -7.88
CA ALA A 4 -0.99 9.47 -7.25
C ALA A 4 -1.08 9.42 -5.70
N TYR A 5 -2.08 8.74 -5.14
CA TYR A 5 -2.24 8.59 -3.69
C TYR A 5 -1.08 7.83 -3.02
N ILE A 6 -0.37 6.96 -3.76
CA ILE A 6 0.74 6.17 -3.22
C ILE A 6 1.90 7.07 -2.76
N MET A 7 2.10 8.21 -3.42
CA MET A 7 3.14 9.17 -3.03
C MET A 7 2.97 9.67 -1.59
N PHE A 8 1.74 9.76 -1.10
CA PHE A 8 1.44 10.17 0.27
C PHE A 8 1.26 8.97 1.20
N LEU A 9 0.56 7.93 0.74
CA LEU A 9 0.24 6.79 1.57
C LEU A 9 1.47 5.93 1.92
N ASN A 10 2.42 5.78 0.99
CA ASN A 10 3.64 5.03 1.25
C ASN A 10 4.51 5.64 2.37
N PRO A 11 4.85 6.96 2.35
CA PRO A 11 5.51 7.61 3.45
C PRO A 11 4.72 7.57 4.75
N PHE A 12 3.40 7.72 4.69
CA PHE A 12 2.53 7.68 5.85
C PHE A 12 2.58 6.32 6.58
N ILE A 13 2.57 5.21 5.83
CA ILE A 13 2.68 3.86 6.38
C ILE A 13 4.09 3.61 6.94
N LEU A 14 5.15 3.94 6.19
CA LEU A 14 6.53 3.68 6.60
C LEU A 14 6.97 4.56 7.77
N SER A 15 6.52 5.81 7.84
CA SER A 15 6.82 6.68 8.97
C SER A 15 6.10 6.26 10.26
N GLY A 16 5.11 5.36 10.17
CA GLY A 16 4.38 4.88 11.34
C GLY A 16 3.48 5.94 12.00
N GLN A 17 3.17 7.04 11.31
CA GLN A 17 2.40 8.15 11.86
C GLN A 17 1.02 7.75 12.41
N PHE A 18 0.42 6.69 11.90
CA PHE A 18 -0.85 6.19 12.43
C PHE A 18 -0.71 5.31 13.68
N ALA A 19 0.53 4.91 14.05
CA ALA A 19 0.81 4.21 15.31
C ALA A 19 1.10 5.17 16.47
N GLY A 20 1.03 6.48 16.22
CA GLY A 20 1.26 7.55 17.19
C GLY A 20 2.50 8.39 16.86
N PRO A 21 2.50 9.68 17.25
CA PRO A 21 3.55 10.64 16.89
C PRO A 21 4.93 10.32 17.50
N GLU A 22 4.99 9.45 18.50
CA GLU A 22 6.24 9.09 19.19
C GLU A 22 7.00 7.90 18.55
N LYS A 23 6.42 7.23 17.56
CA LYS A 23 7.02 6.08 16.89
C LYS A 23 7.27 6.35 15.42
N GLY A 24 8.00 7.41 15.11
CA GLY A 24 8.53 7.65 13.77
C GLY A 24 9.58 6.59 13.42
N PHE A 25 9.20 5.59 12.63
CA PHE A 25 10.15 4.54 12.18
C PHE A 25 11.09 5.08 11.11
N PHE A 26 10.55 5.82 10.14
CA PHE A 26 11.31 6.42 9.04
C PHE A 26 11.01 7.92 8.93
N ASP A 27 11.98 8.68 8.44
CA ASP A 27 11.75 10.08 8.13
C ASP A 27 10.75 10.24 6.97
N PHE A 28 9.66 10.95 7.22
CA PHE A 28 8.60 11.14 6.24
C PHE A 28 9.10 11.80 4.96
N GLY A 29 9.92 12.85 5.07
CA GLY A 29 10.45 13.59 3.92
C GLY A 29 11.38 12.74 3.06
N GLY A 30 12.25 11.97 3.69
CA GLY A 30 13.15 11.04 3.01
C GLY A 30 12.39 9.94 2.26
N VAL A 31 11.40 9.32 2.91
CA VAL A 31 10.58 8.27 2.26
C VAL A 31 9.71 8.85 1.15
N TYR A 32 9.19 10.06 1.30
CA TYR A 32 8.39 10.74 0.28
C TYR A 32 9.21 10.97 -1.00
N THR A 33 10.39 11.58 -0.87
CA THR A 33 11.30 11.81 -1.98
C THR A 33 11.77 10.51 -2.64
N ALA A 34 12.15 9.51 -1.85
CA ALA A 34 12.55 8.20 -2.35
C ALA A 34 11.42 7.50 -3.12
N THR A 35 10.18 7.59 -2.65
CA THR A 35 8.99 7.03 -3.32
C THR A 35 8.76 7.67 -4.68
N ILE A 36 8.85 9.00 -4.77
CA ILE A 36 8.66 9.74 -6.02
C ILE A 36 9.75 9.35 -7.03
N VAL A 37 11.02 9.40 -6.60
CA VAL A 37 12.17 9.09 -7.46
C VAL A 37 12.11 7.65 -7.95
N ALA A 38 11.85 6.68 -7.07
CA ALA A 38 11.74 5.27 -7.42
C ALA A 38 10.57 5.02 -8.40
N THR A 39 9.42 5.64 -8.16
CA THR A 39 8.25 5.53 -9.05
C THR A 39 8.54 6.14 -10.41
N ALA A 40 9.17 7.31 -10.46
CA ALA A 40 9.53 7.99 -11.70
C ALA A 40 10.51 7.14 -12.54
N ILE A 41 11.56 6.61 -11.90
CA ILE A 41 12.55 5.75 -12.57
C ILE A 41 11.88 4.48 -13.09
N ALA A 42 11.05 3.81 -12.26
CA ALA A 42 10.37 2.58 -12.65
C ALA A 42 9.41 2.81 -13.82
N CYS A 43 8.62 3.88 -13.80
CA CYS A 43 7.72 4.25 -14.90
C CYS A 43 8.50 4.62 -16.15
N PHE A 44 9.62 5.32 -16.01
CA PHE A 44 10.48 5.67 -17.14
C PHE A 44 11.09 4.44 -17.82
N ILE A 45 11.65 3.51 -17.03
CA ILE A 45 12.15 2.23 -17.54
C ILE A 45 11.04 1.46 -18.25
N MET A 46 9.84 1.41 -17.65
CA MET A 46 8.71 0.70 -18.23
C MET A 46 8.23 1.35 -19.55
N ALA A 47 8.29 2.67 -19.67
CA ALA A 47 7.94 3.37 -20.89
C ALA A 47 8.85 2.98 -22.07
N PHE A 48 10.14 2.75 -21.82
CA PHE A 48 11.09 2.33 -22.84
C PHE A 48 11.10 0.81 -23.08
N ALA A 49 11.05 0.01 -22.00
CA ALA A 49 11.10 -1.45 -22.08
C ALA A 49 9.75 -2.07 -22.42
N GLY A 50 8.66 -1.45 -22.01
CA GLY A 50 7.31 -2.00 -22.12
C GLY A 50 6.61 -1.76 -23.44
N LYS A 51 7.30 -1.40 -24.49
CA LYS A 51 6.87 -1.10 -25.90
C LYS A 51 5.37 -1.22 -26.23
N THR A 52 4.74 -2.33 -25.85
CA THR A 52 3.34 -2.67 -26.17
C THR A 52 2.38 -2.50 -24.97
N TRP A 53 2.91 -2.44 -23.75
CA TRP A 53 2.13 -2.41 -22.50
C TRP A 53 2.70 -1.37 -21.54
N PRO A 54 2.41 -0.07 -21.75
CA PRO A 54 2.86 0.98 -20.82
C PRO A 54 2.03 0.91 -19.52
N ILE A 55 2.55 0.19 -18.53
CA ILE A 55 1.92 0.07 -17.21
C ILE A 55 2.65 0.98 -16.23
N GLY A 56 1.90 1.80 -15.48
CA GLY A 56 2.46 2.58 -14.38
C GLY A 56 2.93 1.65 -13.26
N LEU A 57 4.15 1.85 -12.78
CA LEU A 57 4.75 1.09 -11.69
C LEU A 57 4.85 1.97 -10.44
N ALA A 58 4.47 1.44 -9.29
CA ALA A 58 4.63 2.10 -8.00
C ALA A 58 4.98 1.08 -6.91
N PRO A 59 5.56 1.52 -5.78
CA PRO A 59 5.86 0.65 -4.65
C PRO A 59 4.61 -0.07 -4.13
N GLY A 60 4.73 -1.37 -3.83
CA GLY A 60 3.64 -2.17 -3.28
C GLY A 60 3.46 -1.90 -1.79
N MET A 61 2.25 -1.60 -1.34
CA MET A 61 1.97 -1.19 0.05
C MET A 61 1.86 -2.35 1.03
N GLY A 62 1.57 -3.58 0.57
CA GLY A 62 1.38 -4.73 1.45
C GLY A 62 2.63 -5.09 2.26
N ILE A 63 3.80 -5.06 1.64
CA ILE A 63 5.09 -5.37 2.28
C ILE A 63 5.55 -4.20 3.16
N ASN A 64 5.22 -2.97 2.82
CA ASN A 64 5.62 -1.79 3.57
C ASN A 64 5.09 -1.80 5.01
N ALA A 65 3.83 -2.20 5.19
CA ALA A 65 3.26 -2.37 6.52
C ALA A 65 3.99 -3.45 7.33
N PHE A 66 4.38 -4.56 6.69
CA PHE A 66 5.19 -5.59 7.34
C PHE A 66 6.57 -5.06 7.77
N VAL A 67 7.25 -4.31 6.91
CA VAL A 67 8.57 -3.72 7.23
C VAL A 67 8.43 -2.72 8.39
N ALA A 68 7.48 -1.80 8.33
CA ALA A 68 7.30 -0.78 9.35
C ALA A 68 6.90 -1.38 10.71
N PHE A 69 5.85 -2.22 10.76
CA PHE A 69 5.30 -2.68 12.03
C PHE A 69 5.94 -3.93 12.57
N THR A 70 6.32 -4.87 11.70
CA THR A 70 6.90 -6.14 12.16
C THR A 70 8.40 -6.03 12.30
N VAL A 71 9.11 -5.60 11.26
CA VAL A 71 10.58 -5.58 11.28
C VAL A 71 11.09 -4.48 12.21
N VAL A 72 10.66 -3.25 12.02
CA VAL A 72 11.13 -2.13 12.84
C VAL A 72 10.38 -2.06 14.17
N GLY A 73 9.04 -2.18 14.14
CA GLY A 73 8.20 -1.96 15.32
C GLY A 73 8.27 -3.10 16.34
N LYS A 74 8.21 -4.39 15.91
CA LYS A 74 8.18 -5.53 16.82
C LYS A 74 9.55 -6.17 17.02
N MET A 75 10.33 -6.34 15.95
CA MET A 75 11.65 -6.99 16.02
C MET A 75 12.73 -6.02 16.51
N GLY A 76 12.48 -4.70 16.51
CA GLY A 76 13.40 -3.70 17.05
C GLY A 76 14.62 -3.40 16.17
N TYR A 77 14.60 -3.79 14.90
CA TYR A 77 15.68 -3.44 13.97
C TYR A 77 15.65 -1.94 13.65
N THR A 78 16.82 -1.39 13.41
CA THR A 78 16.92 0.00 12.98
C THR A 78 16.34 0.18 11.57
N PRO A 79 15.79 1.35 11.24
CA PRO A 79 15.30 1.64 9.88
C PRO A 79 16.34 1.40 8.78
N ALA A 80 17.61 1.65 9.06
CA ALA A 80 18.71 1.43 8.14
C ALA A 80 18.95 -0.05 7.85
N GLU A 81 18.91 -0.90 8.87
CA GLU A 81 19.02 -2.36 8.72
C GLU A 81 17.84 -2.94 7.94
N ALA A 82 16.63 -2.46 8.22
CA ALA A 82 15.44 -2.86 7.48
C ALA A 82 15.54 -2.50 5.99
N LEU A 83 16.02 -1.28 5.65
CA LEU A 83 16.24 -0.88 4.27
C LEU A 83 17.35 -1.67 3.59
N ALA A 84 18.44 -2.00 4.31
CA ALA A 84 19.50 -2.87 3.79
C ALA A 84 18.96 -4.26 3.44
N ALA A 85 18.13 -4.85 4.30
CA ALA A 85 17.48 -6.13 4.04
C ALA A 85 16.56 -6.06 2.81
N VAL A 86 15.79 -4.98 2.66
CA VAL A 86 14.94 -4.76 1.48
C VAL A 86 15.78 -4.63 0.20
N LEU A 87 16.91 -3.92 0.26
CA LEU A 87 17.83 -3.76 -0.88
C LEU A 87 18.43 -5.10 -1.29
N LEU A 88 18.92 -5.89 -0.33
CA LEU A 88 19.46 -7.24 -0.60
C LEU A 88 18.39 -8.16 -1.20
N SER A 89 17.17 -8.12 -0.66
CA SER A 89 16.02 -8.87 -1.21
C SER A 89 15.71 -8.44 -2.64
N GLY A 90 15.76 -7.14 -2.94
CA GLY A 90 15.57 -6.60 -4.29
C GLY A 90 16.62 -7.09 -5.28
N ILE A 91 17.90 -7.08 -4.90
CA ILE A 91 19.01 -7.60 -5.71
C ILE A 91 18.81 -9.10 -5.97
N PHE A 92 18.51 -9.88 -4.92
CA PHE A 92 18.26 -11.31 -5.04
C PHE A 92 17.06 -11.59 -5.96
N PHE A 93 15.97 -10.85 -5.81
CA PHE A 93 14.81 -10.97 -6.69
C PHE A 93 15.16 -10.66 -8.15
N LEU A 94 16.02 -9.66 -8.39
CA LEU A 94 16.46 -9.30 -9.73
C LEU A 94 17.28 -10.43 -10.36
N LEU A 95 18.20 -11.03 -9.61
CA LEU A 95 18.99 -12.20 -10.06
C LEU A 95 18.08 -13.38 -10.41
N VAL A 96 17.13 -13.73 -9.54
CA VAL A 96 16.15 -14.80 -9.80
C VAL A 96 15.27 -14.48 -11.01
N SER A 97 14.92 -13.21 -11.22
CA SER A 97 14.09 -12.79 -12.35
C SER A 97 14.78 -12.90 -13.73
N LEU A 98 16.12 -12.85 -13.76
CA LEU A 98 16.91 -13.06 -14.99
C LEU A 98 17.02 -14.53 -15.36
N THR A 99 16.69 -15.43 -14.44
CA THR A 99 16.74 -16.88 -14.67
C THR A 99 15.36 -17.45 -14.96
N PRO A 100 15.25 -18.63 -15.62
CA PRO A 100 13.97 -19.28 -15.85
C PRO A 100 13.30 -19.81 -14.58
N ILE A 101 13.99 -19.77 -13.44
CA ILE A 101 13.51 -20.21 -12.12
C ILE A 101 12.21 -19.50 -11.73
N ARG A 102 12.09 -18.19 -12.02
CA ARG A 102 10.86 -17.42 -11.78
C ARG A 102 9.65 -18.02 -12.50
N ALA A 103 9.80 -18.35 -13.77
CA ALA A 103 8.72 -18.95 -14.55
C ALA A 103 8.35 -20.33 -14.03
N TRP A 104 9.34 -21.12 -13.63
CA TRP A 104 9.14 -22.44 -13.04
C TRP A 104 8.36 -22.34 -11.72
N ILE A 105 8.76 -21.45 -10.79
CA ILE A 105 8.06 -21.22 -9.50
C ILE A 105 6.61 -20.82 -9.76
N ILE A 106 6.36 -19.83 -10.64
CA ILE A 106 5.02 -19.33 -10.92
C ILE A 106 4.13 -20.41 -11.53
N ASN A 107 4.68 -21.25 -12.40
CA ASN A 107 3.93 -22.34 -13.03
C ASN A 107 3.68 -23.51 -12.09
N SER A 108 4.52 -23.71 -11.08
CA SER A 108 4.34 -24.73 -10.05
C SER A 108 3.22 -24.42 -9.07
N ILE A 109 2.80 -23.14 -8.97
CA ILE A 109 1.73 -22.73 -8.06
C ILE A 109 0.35 -23.08 -8.68
N PRO A 110 -0.50 -23.87 -8.01
CA PRO A 110 -1.86 -24.17 -8.45
C PRO A 110 -2.70 -22.90 -8.66
N LYS A 111 -3.60 -22.92 -9.64
CA LYS A 111 -4.46 -21.76 -9.94
C LYS A 111 -5.30 -21.31 -8.74
N SER A 112 -5.82 -22.25 -7.95
CA SER A 112 -6.59 -21.97 -6.72
C SER A 112 -5.78 -21.16 -5.71
N LEU A 113 -4.48 -21.49 -5.54
CA LEU A 113 -3.60 -20.77 -4.62
C LEU A 113 -3.30 -19.35 -5.12
N LYS A 114 -3.14 -19.16 -6.44
CA LYS A 114 -2.95 -17.81 -7.03
C LYS A 114 -4.15 -16.91 -6.74
N PHE A 115 -5.37 -17.42 -6.87
CA PHE A 115 -6.58 -16.67 -6.51
C PHE A 115 -6.66 -16.41 -5.00
N GLY A 116 -6.29 -17.39 -4.17
CA GLY A 116 -6.24 -17.25 -2.72
C GLY A 116 -5.25 -16.17 -2.26
N ILE A 117 -4.08 -16.08 -2.88
CA ILE A 117 -3.09 -15.03 -2.60
C ILE A 117 -3.67 -13.65 -2.92
N GLY A 118 -4.32 -13.50 -4.09
CA GLY A 118 -4.94 -12.23 -4.48
C GLY A 118 -6.04 -11.80 -3.51
N ALA A 119 -6.92 -12.72 -3.13
CA ALA A 119 -7.97 -12.47 -2.13
C ALA A 119 -7.37 -12.12 -0.75
N GLY A 120 -6.33 -12.83 -0.32
CA GLY A 120 -5.65 -12.56 0.96
C GLY A 120 -5.02 -11.17 1.02
N ILE A 121 -4.35 -10.75 -0.05
CA ILE A 121 -3.80 -9.38 -0.15
C ILE A 121 -4.92 -8.34 -0.10
N GLY A 122 -6.02 -8.56 -0.81
CA GLY A 122 -7.17 -7.66 -0.81
C GLY A 122 -7.78 -7.51 0.60
N LEU A 123 -8.01 -8.61 1.30
CA LEU A 123 -8.52 -8.60 2.69
C LEU A 123 -7.54 -7.93 3.66
N PHE A 124 -6.24 -8.17 3.51
CA PHE A 124 -5.22 -7.53 4.33
C PHE A 124 -5.23 -6.01 4.16
N LEU A 125 -5.30 -5.53 2.93
CA LEU A 125 -5.41 -4.09 2.65
C LEU A 125 -6.73 -3.50 3.18
N ALA A 126 -7.83 -4.25 3.11
CA ALA A 126 -9.11 -3.83 3.66
C ALA A 126 -9.05 -3.65 5.18
N ILE A 127 -8.45 -4.59 5.90
CA ILE A 127 -8.27 -4.48 7.37
C ILE A 127 -7.42 -3.27 7.73
N ILE A 128 -6.29 -3.05 7.03
CA ILE A 128 -5.44 -1.88 7.25
C ILE A 128 -6.22 -0.59 6.98
N GLY A 129 -6.98 -0.53 5.88
CA GLY A 129 -7.83 0.61 5.57
C GLY A 129 -8.85 0.92 6.67
N LEU A 130 -9.53 -0.10 7.18
CA LEU A 130 -10.49 0.04 8.29
C LEU A 130 -9.82 0.48 9.60
N GLN A 131 -8.58 0.05 9.86
CA GLN A 131 -7.80 0.51 11.02
C GLN A 131 -7.39 1.98 10.88
N ILE A 132 -6.93 2.39 9.70
CA ILE A 132 -6.57 3.79 9.43
C ILE A 132 -7.82 4.70 9.53
N MET A 133 -8.96 4.23 9.05
CA MET A 133 -10.24 4.95 9.21
C MET A 133 -10.70 5.03 10.67
N GLY A 134 -10.16 4.20 11.58
CA GLY A 134 -10.58 4.13 12.97
C GLY A 134 -11.88 3.34 13.20
N VAL A 135 -12.39 2.64 12.19
CA VAL A 135 -13.53 1.72 12.33
C VAL A 135 -13.12 0.48 13.12
N VAL A 136 -11.90 0.01 12.89
CA VAL A 136 -11.30 -1.12 13.60
C VAL A 136 -10.16 -0.61 14.47
N ALA A 137 -10.17 -0.98 15.75
CA ALA A 137 -9.09 -0.71 16.69
C ALA A 137 -8.39 -2.02 17.09
N GLY A 138 -7.12 -1.94 17.46
CA GLY A 138 -6.39 -3.09 18.00
C GLY A 138 -6.80 -3.38 19.43
N ASP A 139 -7.04 -4.64 19.74
CA ASP A 139 -7.34 -5.12 21.10
C ASP A 139 -6.33 -6.22 21.45
N PRO A 140 -5.74 -6.20 22.66
CA PRO A 140 -4.74 -7.21 23.05
C PRO A 140 -5.32 -8.62 23.22
N VAL A 141 -6.64 -8.77 23.39
CA VAL A 141 -7.29 -10.06 23.60
C VAL A 141 -7.90 -10.61 22.31
N THR A 142 -8.69 -9.81 21.62
CA THR A 142 -9.41 -10.22 20.40
C THR A 142 -8.69 -9.85 19.12
N LEU A 143 -7.53 -9.20 19.20
CA LEU A 143 -6.70 -8.66 18.11
C LEU A 143 -7.37 -7.49 17.39
N VAL A 144 -8.68 -7.52 17.20
CA VAL A 144 -9.46 -6.47 16.58
C VAL A 144 -10.74 -6.22 17.37
N THR A 145 -11.07 -4.96 17.57
CA THR A 145 -12.31 -4.51 18.19
C THR A 145 -12.91 -3.36 17.38
N LEU A 146 -14.17 -3.06 17.65
CA LEU A 146 -14.84 -1.94 17.02
C LEU A 146 -14.31 -0.62 17.59
N GLY A 147 -13.83 0.27 16.72
CA GLY A 147 -13.38 1.58 17.10
C GLY A 147 -14.53 2.53 17.50
N ASN A 148 -14.20 3.77 17.77
CA ASN A 148 -15.20 4.79 18.15
C ASN A 148 -15.95 5.32 16.91
N ILE A 149 -17.03 4.63 16.52
CA ILE A 149 -17.84 4.98 15.34
C ILE A 149 -18.46 6.39 15.44
N LYS A 150 -18.61 6.94 16.66
CA LYS A 150 -19.18 8.27 16.88
C LYS A 150 -18.20 9.40 16.58
N SER A 151 -16.92 9.10 16.34
CA SER A 151 -15.96 10.15 16.01
C SER A 151 -16.26 10.75 14.63
N PRO A 152 -16.17 12.07 14.46
CA PRO A 152 -16.45 12.72 13.17
C PRO A 152 -15.49 12.23 12.07
N ILE A 153 -14.26 11.87 12.42
CA ILE A 153 -13.25 11.36 11.50
C ILE A 153 -13.70 10.01 10.90
N VAL A 154 -14.22 9.11 11.73
CA VAL A 154 -14.71 7.80 11.28
C VAL A 154 -15.94 7.97 10.37
N LEU A 155 -16.86 8.86 10.76
CA LEU A 155 -18.05 9.14 9.95
C LEU A 155 -17.68 9.72 8.58
N LEU A 156 -16.75 10.68 8.53
CA LEU A 156 -16.25 11.24 7.27
C LEU A 156 -15.56 10.17 6.41
N GLY A 157 -14.73 9.32 7.01
CA GLY A 157 -14.08 8.21 6.31
C GLY A 157 -15.08 7.22 5.71
N CYS A 158 -16.11 6.84 6.46
CA CYS A 158 -17.19 5.96 5.96
C CYS A 158 -17.98 6.64 4.82
N LEU A 159 -18.27 7.92 4.95
CA LEU A 159 -19.01 8.68 3.95
C LEU A 159 -18.20 8.82 2.65
N ALA A 160 -16.89 9.06 2.75
CA ALA A 160 -16.00 9.08 1.59
C ALA A 160 -15.91 7.71 0.92
N PHE A 161 -15.84 6.63 1.69
CA PHE A 161 -15.82 5.28 1.17
C PHE A 161 -17.11 4.94 0.41
N VAL A 162 -18.28 5.26 0.98
CA VAL A 162 -19.58 5.10 0.31
C VAL A 162 -19.65 5.94 -0.96
N THR A 163 -19.16 7.19 -0.91
CA THR A 163 -19.10 8.07 -2.09
C THR A 163 -18.27 7.47 -3.21
N MET A 164 -17.10 6.90 -2.89
CA MET A 164 -16.26 6.22 -3.89
C MET A 164 -16.97 5.03 -4.54
N ILE A 165 -17.69 4.21 -3.76
CA ILE A 165 -18.46 3.08 -4.29
C ILE A 165 -19.60 3.55 -5.21
N VAL A 166 -20.29 4.60 -4.81
CA VAL A 166 -21.38 5.18 -5.61
C VAL A 166 -20.85 5.76 -6.93
N LEU A 167 -19.72 6.50 -6.88
CA LEU A 167 -19.09 7.06 -8.06
C LEU A 167 -18.55 6.00 -9.01
N GLU A 168 -18.09 4.87 -8.49
CA GLU A 168 -17.67 3.74 -9.32
C GLU A 168 -18.84 3.13 -10.10
N LYS A 169 -20.01 3.08 -9.48
CA LYS A 169 -21.23 2.51 -10.07
C LYS A 169 -21.90 3.45 -11.08
N ILE A 170 -21.66 4.76 -10.95
CA ILE A 170 -22.11 5.76 -11.92
C ILE A 170 -21.15 5.70 -13.11
N ASN A 171 -21.57 5.05 -14.18
CA ASN A 171 -20.81 4.75 -15.40
C ASN A 171 -20.46 6.02 -16.22
N ALA A 172 -19.95 7.04 -15.58
CA ALA A 172 -19.64 8.36 -16.12
C ALA A 172 -18.16 8.47 -16.57
N GLY A 173 -17.67 7.50 -17.32
CA GLY A 173 -16.40 7.55 -18.04
C GLY A 173 -15.19 8.05 -17.26
N PHE A 174 -14.95 9.35 -17.23
CA PHE A 174 -13.84 10.00 -16.52
C PHE A 174 -14.01 9.98 -14.99
N VAL A 175 -15.22 10.21 -14.49
CA VAL A 175 -15.54 10.30 -13.06
C VAL A 175 -15.32 8.93 -12.38
N SER A 176 -15.72 7.86 -13.02
CA SER A 176 -15.49 6.48 -12.53
C SER A 176 -13.99 6.13 -12.46
N ARG A 177 -13.17 6.68 -13.36
CA ARG A 177 -11.70 6.46 -13.34
C ARG A 177 -10.97 7.32 -12.31
N ALA A 178 -11.58 8.43 -11.91
CA ALA A 178 -11.03 9.39 -10.94
C ALA A 178 -11.67 9.27 -9.54
N ASN A 179 -12.49 8.25 -9.29
CA ASN A 179 -13.26 8.07 -8.05
C ASN A 179 -12.39 8.16 -6.78
N ILE A 180 -11.19 7.56 -6.80
CA ILE A 180 -10.24 7.59 -5.66
C ILE A 180 -9.77 9.02 -5.38
N ILE A 181 -9.42 9.79 -6.42
CA ILE A 181 -8.96 11.17 -6.26
C ILE A 181 -10.10 12.06 -5.78
N ILE A 182 -11.31 11.86 -6.32
CA ILE A 182 -12.50 12.59 -5.89
C ILE A 182 -12.81 12.29 -4.41
N GLY A 183 -12.71 11.03 -3.99
CA GLY A 183 -12.88 10.64 -2.59
C GLY A 183 -11.84 11.27 -1.66
N ILE A 184 -10.58 11.35 -2.08
CA ILE A 184 -9.51 12.03 -1.32
C ILE A 184 -9.79 13.55 -1.23
N LEU A 185 -10.15 14.18 -2.33
CA LEU A 185 -10.47 15.62 -2.35
C LEU A 185 -11.69 15.93 -1.50
N PHE A 186 -12.69 15.05 -1.49
CA PHE A 186 -13.87 15.17 -0.63
C PHE A 186 -13.53 15.14 0.87
N LEU A 187 -12.49 14.41 1.27
CA LEU A 187 -12.02 14.36 2.66
C LEU A 187 -11.18 15.59 3.04
N LEU A 188 -10.59 16.27 2.06
CA LEU A 188 -9.73 17.43 2.28
C LEU A 188 -10.53 18.76 2.28
N ALA A 189 -11.77 18.75 1.79
CA ALA A 189 -12.68 19.91 1.76
C ALA A 189 -13.49 20.01 3.05
#